data_8a94069d0ecb5d3611073d9fb6b4656f
#
_entry.id   8a94069d0ecb5d3611073d9fb6b4656f
#
_cell.length_a   1.000
_cell.length_b   1.000
_cell.length_c   1.000
_cell.angle_alpha   90.00
_cell.angle_beta   90.00
_cell.angle_gamma   90.00
#
_symmetry.space_group_name_H-M   'P 1'
#
loop_
_entity.id
_entity.type
_entity.pdbx_description
1 polymer ?
#
loop_
_entity_poly.entity_id
_entity_poly.type
_entity_poly.pdbx_seq_one_letter_code
_entity_poly.pdbx_strand_id
1 'polypeptide(L)'
;MGNKKPTYVDFDYDNYKWKSNIDYRKNPHLYEIGRGQQGVLTCEPYKSELHPLWRFKTPDEAQLSALTIINKFFQYLEEKDFVGADMAKKYLHMGFTRARRYWNHSSGKKWTRENGKWEILPKDHNVERFFRSSNIFKDYWKLARENEDYRKMKKEFMCR
;
A
#
# COMPACT_ATOMS: atom_id res chain seq x y z
N MET A 1 6.63 25.42 -15.26
CA MET A 1 6.67 24.35 -14.26
C MET A 1 5.32 24.19 -13.61
N GLY A 2 4.74 23.01 -13.66
CA GLY A 2 3.50 22.73 -12.97
C GLY A 2 3.66 22.83 -11.46
N ASN A 3 2.69 23.40 -10.75
CA ASN A 3 2.68 23.44 -9.31
C ASN A 3 2.60 22.02 -8.75
N LYS A 4 3.59 21.64 -7.94
CA LYS A 4 3.55 20.36 -7.24
C LYS A 4 2.39 20.35 -6.25
N LYS A 5 1.62 19.27 -6.23
CA LYS A 5 0.50 19.08 -5.31
C LYS A 5 0.39 17.62 -4.87
N PRO A 6 -0.27 17.33 -3.75
CA PRO A 6 -0.49 15.96 -3.32
C PRO A 6 -1.30 15.17 -4.36
N THR A 7 -0.95 13.91 -4.54
CA THR A 7 -1.62 13.03 -5.51
C THR A 7 -3.09 12.76 -5.18
N TYR A 8 -3.46 12.88 -3.89
CA TYR A 8 -4.83 12.62 -3.44
C TYR A 8 -5.82 13.77 -3.75
N VAL A 9 -5.32 14.97 -4.10
CA VAL A 9 -6.18 16.16 -4.31
C VAL A 9 -7.11 15.98 -5.49
N ASP A 10 -6.60 15.40 -6.58
CA ASP A 10 -7.35 15.20 -7.81
C ASP A 10 -7.61 13.72 -8.10
N PHE A 11 -7.59 12.87 -7.07
CA PHE A 11 -7.80 11.45 -7.29
C PHE A 11 -9.26 11.17 -7.66
N ASP A 12 -9.45 10.61 -8.85
CA ASP A 12 -10.77 10.25 -9.38
C ASP A 12 -11.07 8.78 -9.09
N TYR A 13 -11.80 8.53 -8.01
CA TYR A 13 -12.21 7.18 -7.61
C TYR A 13 -13.14 6.52 -8.63
N ASP A 14 -13.98 7.31 -9.30
CA ASP A 14 -14.98 6.78 -10.23
C ASP A 14 -14.33 6.23 -11.51
N ASN A 15 -13.26 6.87 -11.97
CA ASN A 15 -12.55 6.48 -13.18
C ASN A 15 -11.27 5.71 -12.93
N TYR A 16 -10.96 5.40 -11.67
CA TYR A 16 -9.78 4.62 -11.36
C TYR A 16 -9.97 3.16 -11.79
N LYS A 17 -8.86 2.52 -12.17
CA LYS A 17 -8.86 1.17 -12.72
C LYS A 17 -9.40 0.09 -11.77
N TRP A 18 -9.38 0.33 -10.46
CA TRP A 18 -9.96 -0.59 -9.48
C TRP A 18 -11.32 -0.07 -9.05
N LYS A 19 -12.37 -0.80 -9.45
CA LYS A 19 -13.76 -0.41 -9.20
C LYS A 19 -14.27 -1.05 -7.92
N SER A 20 -14.92 -0.28 -7.06
CA SER A 20 -15.44 -0.75 -5.77
C SER A 20 -16.60 -1.74 -5.90
N ASN A 21 -17.26 -1.77 -7.05
CA ASN A 21 -18.39 -2.66 -7.32
C ASN A 21 -18.01 -3.98 -8.02
N ILE A 22 -16.71 -4.22 -8.21
CA ILE A 22 -16.21 -5.44 -8.85
C ILE A 22 -15.58 -6.35 -7.80
N ASP A 23 -15.92 -7.65 -7.83
CA ASP A 23 -15.24 -8.68 -7.05
C ASP A 23 -14.06 -9.20 -7.89
N TYR A 24 -12.85 -8.79 -7.54
CA TYR A 24 -11.64 -9.13 -8.29
C TYR A 24 -11.18 -10.56 -8.07
N ARG A 25 -11.67 -11.24 -7.03
CA ARG A 25 -11.40 -12.68 -6.85
C ARG A 25 -12.15 -13.50 -7.88
N LYS A 26 -13.42 -13.14 -8.12
CA LYS A 26 -14.26 -13.81 -9.13
C LYS A 26 -13.93 -13.36 -10.55
N ASN A 27 -13.40 -12.13 -10.68
CA ASN A 27 -13.14 -11.50 -11.97
C ASN A 27 -11.68 -10.99 -12.04
N PRO A 28 -10.67 -11.89 -11.86
CA PRO A 28 -9.28 -11.46 -11.85
C PRO A 28 -8.81 -10.87 -13.18
N HIS A 29 -9.47 -11.24 -14.29
CA HIS A 29 -9.16 -10.71 -15.62
C HIS A 29 -9.47 -9.21 -15.76
N LEU A 30 -10.31 -8.66 -14.87
CA LEU A 30 -10.63 -7.23 -14.87
C LEU A 30 -9.63 -6.40 -14.04
N TYR A 31 -8.76 -7.07 -13.29
CA TYR A 31 -7.75 -6.39 -12.50
C TYR A 31 -6.61 -5.88 -13.39
N GLU A 32 -6.25 -4.63 -13.20
CA GLU A 32 -5.07 -4.04 -13.82
C GLU A 32 -4.06 -3.67 -12.74
N ILE A 33 -2.79 -4.03 -12.96
CA ILE A 33 -1.72 -3.65 -12.03
C ILE A 33 -1.62 -2.13 -12.01
N GLY A 34 -1.72 -1.56 -10.82
CA GLY A 34 -1.76 -0.11 -10.66
C GLY A 34 -0.78 0.41 -9.62
N ARG A 35 -0.67 1.74 -9.58
CA ARG A 35 0.11 2.47 -8.59
C ARG A 35 -0.82 3.35 -7.76
N GLY A 36 -0.31 3.79 -6.61
CA GLY A 36 -1.03 4.70 -5.73
C GLY A 36 -1.72 3.99 -4.57
N GLN A 37 -1.83 4.72 -3.47
CA GLN A 37 -2.39 4.20 -2.23
C GLN A 37 -3.91 4.33 -2.17
N GLN A 38 -4.45 5.35 -2.81
CA GLN A 38 -5.88 5.65 -2.76
C GLN A 38 -6.74 4.54 -3.35
N GLY A 39 -6.29 3.96 -4.47
CA GLY A 39 -7.02 2.89 -5.15
C GLY A 39 -7.14 1.59 -4.35
N VAL A 40 -6.25 1.37 -3.38
CA VAL A 40 -6.28 0.17 -2.53
C VAL A 40 -7.61 0.07 -1.77
N LEU A 41 -8.24 1.20 -1.47
CA LEU A 41 -9.52 1.24 -0.76
C LEU A 41 -10.70 0.77 -1.61
N THR A 42 -10.50 0.56 -2.91
CA THR A 42 -11.56 0.16 -3.83
C THR A 42 -11.38 -1.25 -4.41
N CYS A 43 -10.33 -1.96 -4.03
CA CYS A 43 -10.03 -3.30 -4.56
C CYS A 43 -10.58 -4.39 -3.64
N GLU A 44 -11.83 -4.77 -3.86
CA GLU A 44 -12.49 -5.81 -3.05
C GLU A 44 -12.41 -7.19 -3.72
N PRO A 45 -12.43 -8.28 -2.96
CA PRO A 45 -12.66 -8.38 -1.51
C PRO A 45 -11.39 -8.18 -0.68
N TYR A 46 -10.27 -7.89 -1.28
CA TYR A 46 -8.95 -7.84 -0.64
C TYR A 46 -8.82 -6.69 0.35
N LYS A 47 -9.42 -5.55 0.05
CA LYS A 47 -9.45 -4.43 1.00
C LYS A 47 -10.09 -4.85 2.32
N SER A 48 -11.22 -5.54 2.26
CA SER A 48 -11.92 -6.02 3.46
C SER A 48 -11.13 -7.10 4.21
N GLU A 49 -10.33 -7.91 3.51
CA GLU A 49 -9.50 -8.94 4.13
C GLU A 49 -8.20 -8.40 4.71
N LEU A 50 -7.60 -7.40 4.09
CA LEU A 50 -6.25 -6.90 4.44
C LEU A 50 -6.27 -5.64 5.28
N HIS A 51 -7.17 -4.71 5.00
CA HIS A 51 -7.16 -3.40 5.67
C HIS A 51 -7.31 -3.50 7.20
N PRO A 52 -8.18 -4.37 7.75
CA PRO A 52 -8.27 -4.53 9.20
C PRO A 52 -7.01 -5.05 9.87
N LEU A 53 -6.13 -5.70 9.11
CA LEU A 53 -4.86 -6.25 9.62
C LEU A 53 -3.73 -5.21 9.66
N TRP A 54 -3.93 -4.09 8.99
CA TRP A 54 -2.90 -3.09 8.75
C TRP A 54 -2.77 -2.13 9.93
N ARG A 55 -1.65 -2.23 10.66
CA ARG A 55 -1.35 -1.43 11.86
C ARG A 55 0.14 -1.10 11.89
N PHE A 56 0.50 0.14 12.22
CA PHE A 56 1.90 0.57 12.26
C PHE A 56 2.21 1.60 13.37
N LYS A 57 1.30 1.79 14.32
CA LYS A 57 1.45 2.81 15.36
C LYS A 57 2.67 2.59 16.25
N THR A 58 2.98 1.34 16.56
CA THR A 58 4.15 0.95 17.34
C THR A 58 4.92 -0.15 16.60
N PRO A 59 6.23 -0.35 16.92
CA PRO A 59 6.97 -1.45 16.31
C PRO A 59 6.36 -2.83 16.55
N ASP A 60 5.80 -3.08 17.73
CA ASP A 60 5.15 -4.35 18.04
C ASP A 60 3.90 -4.56 17.18
N GLU A 61 3.07 -3.53 17.04
CA GLU A 61 1.91 -3.57 16.14
C GLU A 61 2.34 -3.77 14.69
N ALA A 62 3.39 -3.06 14.26
CA ALA A 62 3.92 -3.18 12.91
C ALA A 62 4.43 -4.61 12.63
N GLN A 63 5.14 -5.21 13.60
CA GLN A 63 5.65 -6.57 13.46
C GLN A 63 4.53 -7.58 13.30
N LEU A 64 3.51 -7.51 14.15
CA LEU A 64 2.36 -8.41 14.07
C LEU A 64 1.57 -8.19 12.77
N SER A 65 1.34 -6.93 12.41
CA SER A 65 0.63 -6.56 11.17
C SER A 65 1.37 -7.07 9.93
N ALA A 66 2.67 -6.78 9.83
CA ALA A 66 3.47 -7.18 8.68
C ALA A 66 3.53 -8.72 8.57
N LEU A 67 3.70 -9.41 9.70
CA LEU A 67 3.71 -10.88 9.71
C LEU A 67 2.37 -11.45 9.26
N THR A 68 1.27 -10.91 9.75
CA THR A 68 -0.08 -11.36 9.38
C THR A 68 -0.34 -11.13 7.89
N ILE A 69 0.06 -9.97 7.36
CA ILE A 69 -0.14 -9.63 5.96
C ILE A 69 0.75 -10.49 5.05
N ILE A 70 2.02 -10.76 5.44
CA ILE A 70 2.87 -11.62 4.63
C ILE A 70 2.34 -13.07 4.59
N ASN A 71 1.74 -13.53 5.68
CA ASN A 71 1.09 -14.83 5.70
C ASN A 71 -0.11 -14.88 4.75
N LYS A 72 -0.90 -13.80 4.69
CA LYS A 72 -1.96 -13.66 3.68
C LYS A 72 -1.40 -13.68 2.25
N PHE A 73 -0.28 -12.99 2.04
CA PHE A 73 0.42 -13.00 0.75
C PHE A 73 0.76 -14.42 0.31
N PHE A 74 1.34 -15.23 1.20
CA PHE A 74 1.67 -16.62 0.89
C PHE A 74 0.42 -17.47 0.65
N GLN A 75 -0.64 -17.24 1.42
CA GLN A 75 -1.91 -17.91 1.21
C GLN A 75 -2.48 -17.64 -0.19
N TYR A 76 -2.48 -16.37 -0.59
CA TYR A 76 -2.94 -15.99 -1.93
C TYR A 76 -2.10 -16.65 -3.04
N LEU A 77 -0.78 -16.75 -2.84
CA LEU A 77 0.09 -17.45 -3.79
C LEU A 77 -0.28 -18.94 -3.91
N GLU A 78 -0.53 -19.62 -2.80
CA GLU A 78 -0.96 -21.01 -2.79
C GLU A 78 -2.30 -21.21 -3.52
N GLU A 79 -3.20 -20.27 -3.35
CA GLU A 79 -4.52 -20.28 -4.01
C GLU A 79 -4.47 -19.85 -5.48
N LYS A 80 -3.29 -19.52 -5.99
CA LYS A 80 -3.09 -18.96 -7.33
C LYS A 80 -3.86 -17.66 -7.54
N ASP A 81 -4.05 -16.90 -6.46
CA ASP A 81 -4.74 -15.61 -6.46
C ASP A 81 -3.71 -14.49 -6.56
N PHE A 82 -3.34 -14.15 -7.81
CA PHE A 82 -2.34 -13.10 -8.05
C PHE A 82 -2.82 -11.74 -7.53
N VAL A 83 -4.11 -11.41 -7.72
CA VAL A 83 -4.66 -10.11 -7.30
C VAL A 83 -4.51 -9.95 -5.78
N GLY A 84 -4.85 -11.00 -5.01
CA GLY A 84 -4.67 -10.99 -3.56
C GLY A 84 -3.22 -10.80 -3.16
N ALA A 85 -2.30 -11.54 -3.80
CA ALA A 85 -0.87 -11.41 -3.53
C ALA A 85 -0.36 -10.01 -3.84
N ASP A 86 -0.76 -9.44 -4.97
CA ASP A 86 -0.38 -8.08 -5.37
C ASP A 86 -0.90 -7.04 -4.37
N MET A 87 -2.15 -7.19 -3.91
CA MET A 87 -2.73 -6.31 -2.89
C MET A 87 -2.01 -6.44 -1.55
N ALA A 88 -1.70 -7.65 -1.09
CA ALA A 88 -0.96 -7.85 0.15
C ALA A 88 0.42 -7.19 0.08
N LYS A 89 1.11 -7.33 -1.04
CA LYS A 89 2.39 -6.63 -1.28
C LYS A 89 2.20 -5.12 -1.19
N LYS A 90 1.13 -4.58 -1.75
CA LYS A 90 0.85 -3.14 -1.68
C LYS A 90 0.59 -2.67 -0.25
N TYR A 91 -0.11 -3.44 0.57
CA TYR A 91 -0.31 -3.09 1.98
C TYR A 91 1.01 -3.06 2.76
N LEU A 92 1.92 -3.99 2.47
CA LEU A 92 3.25 -3.96 3.07
C LEU A 92 4.04 -2.72 2.65
N HIS A 93 3.97 -2.37 1.37
CA HIS A 93 4.60 -1.14 0.87
C HIS A 93 4.01 0.11 1.51
N MET A 94 2.69 0.18 1.64
CA MET A 94 2.02 1.30 2.30
C MET A 94 2.36 1.40 3.78
N GLY A 95 2.54 0.27 4.47
CA GLY A 95 3.01 0.27 5.85
C GLY A 95 4.35 0.97 5.98
N PHE A 96 5.27 0.68 5.05
CA PHE A 96 6.57 1.36 4.97
C PHE A 96 6.42 2.86 4.70
N THR A 97 5.70 3.22 3.64
CA THR A 97 5.60 4.63 3.22
C THR A 97 4.81 5.48 4.21
N ARG A 98 3.75 4.96 4.81
CA ARG A 98 2.94 5.67 5.81
C ARG A 98 3.67 5.86 7.12
N ALA A 99 4.30 4.81 7.66
CA ALA A 99 5.09 4.94 8.87
C ALA A 99 6.26 5.90 8.67
N ARG A 100 6.90 5.87 7.48
CA ARG A 100 7.95 6.82 7.11
C ARG A 100 7.42 8.26 7.06
N ARG A 101 6.19 8.46 6.61
CA ARG A 101 5.56 9.79 6.63
C ARG A 101 5.39 10.31 8.05
N TYR A 102 4.93 9.48 8.98
CA TYR A 102 4.80 9.88 10.39
C TYR A 102 6.16 10.12 11.05
N TRP A 103 7.20 9.42 10.60
CA TRP A 103 8.57 9.71 11.02
C TRP A 103 9.07 11.04 10.46
N ASN A 104 8.87 11.27 9.17
CA ASN A 104 9.33 12.50 8.50
C ASN A 104 8.54 13.73 8.93
N HIS A 105 7.27 13.56 9.27
CA HIS A 105 6.37 14.67 9.63
C HIS A 105 5.49 14.19 10.80
N SER A 106 5.80 14.65 12.02
CA SER A 106 5.10 14.20 13.23
C SER A 106 3.59 14.48 13.20
N SER A 107 3.16 15.49 12.43
CA SER A 107 1.74 15.76 12.20
C SER A 107 1.05 14.70 11.31
N GLY A 108 1.82 13.81 10.67
CA GLY A 108 1.32 12.87 9.67
C GLY A 108 1.02 13.49 8.33
N LYS A 109 1.28 14.78 8.17
CA LYS A 109 1.02 15.54 6.94
C LYS A 109 2.33 15.93 6.28
N LYS A 110 2.48 15.59 5.01
CA LYS A 110 3.62 15.98 4.20
C LYS A 110 3.43 17.37 3.59
N TRP A 111 2.17 17.76 3.34
CA TRP A 111 1.84 18.97 2.60
C TRP A 111 1.07 19.95 3.46
N THR A 112 1.36 21.24 3.27
CA THR A 112 0.53 22.34 3.77
C THR A 112 0.09 23.22 2.61
N ARG A 113 -1.02 23.92 2.77
CA ARG A 113 -1.52 24.85 1.79
C ARG A 113 -1.63 26.24 2.41
N GLU A 114 -0.76 27.16 1.95
CA GLU A 114 -0.77 28.56 2.35
C GLU A 114 -0.88 29.43 1.10
N ASN A 115 -1.71 30.48 1.18
CA ASN A 115 -1.92 31.43 0.09
C ASN A 115 -2.28 30.75 -1.24
N GLY A 116 -3.03 29.65 -1.18
CA GLY A 116 -3.47 28.89 -2.34
C GLY A 116 -2.40 28.00 -2.98
N LYS A 117 -1.19 27.93 -2.39
CA LYS A 117 -0.10 27.08 -2.90
C LYS A 117 0.15 25.88 -2.00
N TRP A 118 0.40 24.71 -2.60
CA TRP A 118 0.81 23.52 -1.87
C TRP A 118 2.32 23.53 -1.66
N GLU A 119 2.75 23.33 -0.42
CA GLU A 119 4.16 23.26 -0.05
C GLU A 119 4.42 22.01 0.76
N ILE A 120 5.63 21.43 0.62
CA ILE A 120 6.06 20.27 1.42
C ILE A 120 6.57 20.78 2.77
N LEU A 121 6.03 20.22 3.85
CA LEU A 121 6.48 20.54 5.20
C LEU A 121 7.90 20.02 5.45
N PRO A 122 8.70 20.71 6.27
CA PRO A 122 10.03 20.20 6.64
C PRO A 122 9.92 18.91 7.44
N LYS A 123 10.96 18.08 7.34
CA LYS A 123 11.06 16.84 8.13
C LYS A 123 11.48 17.17 9.54
N ASP A 124 10.80 16.60 10.54
CA ASP A 124 11.09 16.85 11.95
C ASP A 124 11.72 15.67 12.69
N HIS A 125 11.48 14.42 12.26
CA HIS A 125 12.06 13.20 12.80
C HIS A 125 11.91 13.05 14.33
N ASN A 126 10.77 13.46 14.89
CA ASN A 126 10.56 13.49 16.33
C ASN A 126 10.06 12.18 16.95
N VAL A 127 9.46 11.29 16.17
CA VAL A 127 8.79 10.09 16.71
C VAL A 127 9.47 8.83 16.17
N GLU A 128 10.55 8.41 16.85
CA GLU A 128 11.41 7.30 16.42
C GLU A 128 10.67 5.97 16.21
N ARG A 129 9.62 5.69 16.97
CA ARG A 129 8.88 4.43 16.81
C ARG A 129 8.35 4.25 15.38
N PHE A 130 8.02 5.33 14.69
CA PHE A 130 7.55 5.26 13.31
C PHE A 130 8.67 4.93 12.32
N PHE A 131 9.90 5.36 12.62
CA PHE A 131 11.07 4.94 11.86
C PHE A 131 11.28 3.43 11.96
N ARG A 132 11.21 2.89 13.18
CA ARG A 132 11.35 1.45 13.43
C ARG A 132 10.22 0.66 12.77
N SER A 133 8.98 1.12 12.91
CA SER A 133 7.81 0.50 12.26
C SER A 133 7.98 0.48 10.74
N SER A 134 8.46 1.57 10.14
CA SER A 134 8.66 1.66 8.69
C SER A 134 9.68 0.63 8.20
N ASN A 135 10.76 0.42 8.95
CA ASN A 135 11.78 -0.54 8.58
C ASN A 135 11.27 -1.98 8.65
N ILE A 136 10.42 -2.30 9.62
CA ILE A 136 9.77 -3.61 9.72
C ILE A 136 8.96 -3.88 8.43
N PHE A 137 8.07 -2.97 8.05
CA PHE A 137 7.28 -3.12 6.83
C PHE A 137 8.14 -3.18 5.57
N LYS A 138 9.21 -2.40 5.52
CA LYS A 138 10.13 -2.39 4.39
C LYS A 138 10.73 -3.77 4.15
N ASP A 139 11.16 -4.46 5.21
CA ASP A 139 11.76 -5.78 5.12
C ASP A 139 10.75 -6.82 4.59
N TYR A 140 9.51 -6.81 5.11
CA TYR A 140 8.47 -7.71 4.63
C TYR A 140 8.02 -7.38 3.19
N TRP A 141 7.95 -6.10 2.85
CA TRP A 141 7.65 -5.68 1.48
C TRP A 141 8.69 -6.21 0.50
N LYS A 142 9.98 -6.16 0.86
CA LYS A 142 11.05 -6.70 0.01
C LYS A 142 10.89 -8.21 -0.18
N LEU A 143 10.54 -8.94 0.89
CA LEU A 143 10.28 -10.38 0.79
C LEU A 143 9.18 -10.68 -0.23
N ALA A 144 8.07 -9.94 -0.16
CA ALA A 144 6.96 -10.12 -1.10
C ALA A 144 7.37 -9.76 -2.53
N ARG A 145 8.00 -8.60 -2.70
CA ARG A 145 8.42 -8.11 -4.02
C ARG A 145 9.41 -9.04 -4.71
N GLU A 146 10.32 -9.65 -3.95
CA GLU A 146 11.38 -10.50 -4.47
C GLU A 146 11.00 -11.98 -4.53
N ASN A 147 9.82 -12.35 -4.05
CA ASN A 147 9.34 -13.74 -4.08
C ASN A 147 9.23 -14.25 -5.51
N GLU A 148 9.86 -15.41 -5.77
CA GLU A 148 9.93 -15.97 -7.13
C GLU A 148 8.55 -16.36 -7.67
N ASP A 149 7.70 -16.97 -6.85
CA ASP A 149 6.35 -17.37 -7.26
C ASP A 149 5.50 -16.15 -7.60
N TYR A 150 5.59 -15.09 -6.81
CA TYR A 150 4.91 -13.83 -7.09
C TYR A 150 5.38 -13.24 -8.42
N ARG A 151 6.69 -13.18 -8.64
CA ARG A 151 7.28 -12.66 -9.88
C ARG A 151 6.82 -13.44 -11.10
N LYS A 152 6.80 -14.77 -10.98
CA LYS A 152 6.33 -15.64 -12.05
C LYS A 152 4.85 -15.40 -12.36
N MET A 153 4.02 -15.37 -11.34
CA MET A 153 2.59 -15.11 -11.50
C MET A 153 2.33 -13.73 -12.09
N LYS A 154 3.08 -12.72 -11.68
CA LYS A 154 2.98 -11.37 -12.23
C LYS A 154 3.30 -11.35 -13.72
N LYS A 155 4.36 -12.05 -14.12
CA LYS A 155 4.77 -12.14 -15.51
C LYS A 155 3.69 -12.82 -16.37
N GLU A 156 3.14 -13.93 -15.88
CA GLU A 156 2.05 -14.64 -16.53
C GLU A 156 0.80 -13.76 -16.65
N PHE A 157 0.48 -13.04 -15.58
CA PHE A 157 -0.65 -12.11 -15.55
C PHE A 157 -0.49 -10.99 -16.58
N MET A 158 0.70 -10.43 -16.71
CA MET A 158 0.98 -9.35 -17.67
C MET A 158 0.95 -9.83 -19.14
N CYS A 159 1.18 -11.10 -19.37
CA CYS A 159 1.21 -11.70 -20.73
C CYS A 159 -0.14 -12.31 -21.18
N ARG A 160 -1.18 -12.19 -20.37
CA ARG A 160 -2.53 -12.71 -20.69
C ARG A 160 -3.21 -11.95 -21.80
#